data_3af7e810f338c9c1f9038a46b8593dc8
#
_entry.id   3af7e810f338c9c1f9038a46b8593dc8
#
_cell.length_a   1.000
_cell.length_b   1.000
_cell.length_c   1.000
_cell.angle_alpha   90.00
_cell.angle_beta   90.00
_cell.angle_gamma   90.00
#
_symmetry.space_group_name_H-M   'P 1'
#
loop_
_entity.id
_entity.type
_entity.pdbx_description
1 polymer ?
#
loop_
_entity_poly.entity_id
_entity_poly.type
_entity_poly.pdbx_seq_one_letter_code
_entity_poly.pdbx_strand_id
1 'polypeptide(L)' 'MKTMRKGAIVKYCGSRKDFVETWGELFEVYHKEGNFLKIISLKKPYFDVCASVPCKDCIVVKE' A
#
# COMPACT_ATOMS: atom_id res chain seq x y z
N MET A 1 15.80 -1.44 -10.65
CA MET A 1 14.53 -2.09 -10.32
C MET A 1 13.97 -1.49 -9.03
N LYS A 2 12.71 -1.10 -9.05
CA LYS A 2 12.06 -0.53 -7.86
C LYS A 2 11.73 -1.63 -6.87
N THR A 3 11.99 -1.37 -5.60
CA THR A 3 11.72 -2.33 -4.55
C THR A 3 10.66 -1.78 -3.58
N MET A 4 9.89 -2.70 -3.00
CA MET A 4 8.85 -2.35 -2.04
C MET A 4 9.43 -2.35 -0.64
N ARG A 5 10.26 -1.34 -0.34
CA ARG A 5 10.89 -1.23 0.98
C ARG A 5 10.13 -0.23 1.84
N LYS A 6 10.39 -0.27 3.14
CA LYS A 6 9.81 0.66 4.09
C LYS A 6 10.02 2.10 3.63
N GLY A 7 8.94 2.88 3.61
CA GLY A 7 8.97 4.27 3.18
C GLY A 7 8.64 4.48 1.71
N ALA A 8 8.63 3.42 0.90
CA ALA A 8 8.23 3.53 -0.50
C ALA A 8 6.74 3.85 -0.62
N ILE A 9 6.37 4.58 -1.66
CA ILE A 9 4.96 4.85 -1.95
C ILE A 9 4.51 3.90 -3.05
N VAL A 10 3.42 3.21 -2.80
CA VAL A 10 2.86 2.25 -3.74
C VAL A 10 1.42 2.63 -4.10
N LYS A 11 1.00 2.22 -5.29
CA LYS A 11 -0.38 2.35 -5.73
C LYS A 11 -1.01 0.96 -5.68
N TYR A 12 -2.17 0.87 -5.04
CA TYR A 12 -2.92 -0.38 -5.00
C TYR A 12 -3.70 -0.55 -6.30
N CYS A 13 -3.46 -1.67 -6.98
CA CYS A 13 -4.10 -1.99 -8.26
C CYS A 13 -4.92 -3.27 -8.20
N GLY A 14 -5.27 -3.71 -7.00
CA GLY A 14 -6.07 -4.91 -6.82
C GLY A 14 -7.56 -4.66 -7.13
N SER A 15 -8.35 -5.71 -6.98
CA SER A 15 -9.78 -5.69 -7.35
C SER A 15 -10.71 -5.22 -6.24
N ARG A 16 -10.19 -4.89 -5.08
CA ARG A 16 -11.00 -4.50 -3.91
C ARG A 16 -11.41 -3.03 -4.00
N LYS A 17 -12.51 -2.77 -4.67
CA LYS A 17 -12.99 -1.41 -4.91
C LYS A 17 -13.39 -0.70 -3.61
N ASP A 18 -14.03 -1.41 -2.70
CA ASP A 18 -14.42 -0.87 -1.41
C ASP A 18 -13.22 -0.44 -0.57
N PHE A 19 -12.13 -1.18 -0.68
CA PHE A 19 -10.88 -0.85 -0.04
C PHE A 19 -10.34 0.49 -0.55
N VAL A 20 -10.34 0.68 -1.88
CA VAL A 20 -9.88 1.91 -2.51
C VAL A 20 -10.79 3.09 -2.14
N GLU A 21 -12.10 2.88 -2.11
CA GLU A 21 -13.04 3.93 -1.74
C GLU A 21 -12.82 4.41 -0.32
N THR A 22 -12.54 3.49 0.59
CA THR A 22 -12.35 3.82 2.01
C THR A 22 -10.97 4.40 2.28
N TRP A 23 -9.94 3.77 1.75
CA TRP A 23 -8.54 4.04 2.15
C TRP A 23 -7.75 4.83 1.12
N GLY A 24 -8.27 4.97 -0.11
CA GLY A 24 -7.56 5.61 -1.21
C GLY A 24 -6.71 4.63 -2.01
N GLU A 25 -5.99 5.14 -2.99
CA GLU A 25 -5.16 4.31 -3.88
C GLU A 25 -3.69 4.28 -3.49
N LEU A 26 -3.20 5.35 -2.85
CA LEU A 26 -1.79 5.49 -2.53
C LEU A 26 -1.53 5.16 -1.08
N PHE A 27 -0.44 4.44 -0.86
CA PHE A 27 -0.06 3.96 0.47
C PHE A 27 1.44 4.07 0.65
N GLU A 28 1.86 4.19 1.90
CA GLU A 28 3.26 4.08 2.25
C GLU A 28 3.53 2.67 2.76
N VAL A 29 4.61 2.06 2.30
CA VAL A 29 4.99 0.72 2.77
C VAL A 29 5.53 0.84 4.19
N TYR A 30 4.89 0.12 5.10
CA TYR A 30 5.33 0.02 6.48
C TYR A 30 6.29 -1.16 6.66
N HIS A 31 5.95 -2.29 6.06
CA HIS A 31 6.74 -3.51 6.19
C HIS A 31 6.38 -4.48 5.07
N LYS A 32 7.38 -5.16 4.52
CA LYS A 32 7.16 -6.24 3.57
C LYS A 32 7.41 -7.57 4.26
N GLU A 33 6.46 -8.47 4.20
CA GLU A 33 6.55 -9.78 4.82
C GLU A 33 6.15 -10.84 3.82
N GLY A 34 7.16 -11.54 3.26
CA GLY A 34 6.91 -12.54 2.22
C GLY A 34 6.28 -11.91 0.99
N ASN A 35 5.11 -12.42 0.61
CA ASN A 35 4.36 -11.94 -0.55
C ASN A 35 3.33 -10.87 -0.20
N PHE A 36 3.35 -10.36 1.04
CA PHE A 36 2.40 -9.37 1.50
C PHE A 36 3.10 -8.11 1.94
N LEU A 37 2.42 -6.99 1.74
CA LEU A 37 2.86 -5.69 2.23
C LEU A 37 1.94 -5.24 3.34
N LYS A 38 2.53 -4.71 4.40
CA LYS A 38 1.79 -3.92 5.37
C LYS A 38 1.93 -2.47 4.95
N ILE A 39 0.82 -1.82 4.72
CA ILE A 39 0.76 -0.48 4.15
C ILE A 39 -0.07 0.44 5.03
N ILE A 40 0.26 1.73 4.94
CA ILE A 40 -0.44 2.78 5.68
C ILE A 40 -1.08 3.70 4.66
N SER A 41 -2.36 4.02 4.86
CA SER A 41 -3.08 4.89 3.96
C SER A 41 -2.52 6.32 4.02
N LEU A 42 -2.40 6.96 2.87
CA LEU A 42 -2.05 8.38 2.78
C LEU A 42 -3.28 9.27 2.78
N LYS A 43 -4.47 8.68 2.78
CA LYS A 43 -5.73 9.42 2.79
C LYS A 43 -6.11 9.77 4.22
N LYS A 44 -6.40 11.04 4.46
CA LYS A 44 -6.88 11.48 5.79
C LYS A 44 -8.26 10.90 6.07
N PRO A 45 -8.56 10.50 7.30
CA PRO A 45 -7.73 10.54 8.51
C PRO A 45 -7.01 9.22 8.83
N TYR A 46 -6.71 8.41 7.83
CA TYR A 46 -6.29 7.01 8.03
C TYR A 46 -4.77 6.81 8.02
N PHE A 47 -4.00 7.82 8.42
CA PHE A 47 -2.54 7.76 8.37
C PHE A 47 -1.89 6.68 9.24
N ASP A 48 -2.55 6.30 10.31
CA ASP A 48 -2.02 5.36 11.28
C ASP A 48 -2.67 3.98 11.18
N VAL A 49 -3.49 3.78 10.16
CA VAL A 49 -4.17 2.50 9.96
C VAL A 49 -3.38 1.65 8.97
N CYS A 50 -2.99 0.46 9.42
CA CYS A 50 -2.24 -0.48 8.59
C CYS A 50 -3.18 -1.50 7.97
N ALA A 51 -2.92 -1.82 6.71
CA ALA A 51 -3.62 -2.90 6.01
C ALA A 51 -2.58 -3.84 5.43
N SER A 52 -2.98 -5.09 5.20
CA SER A 52 -2.12 -6.10 4.59
C SER A 52 -2.68 -6.44 3.21
N VAL A 53 -1.85 -6.31 2.18
CA VAL A 53 -2.25 -6.58 0.79
C VAL A 53 -1.17 -7.40 0.09
N PRO A 54 -1.54 -8.21 -0.93
CA PRO A 54 -0.53 -8.93 -1.69
C PRO A 54 0.38 -7.97 -2.46
N CYS A 55 1.68 -8.27 -2.48
CA CYS A 55 2.65 -7.45 -3.23
C CYS A 55 2.28 -7.33 -4.71
N LYS A 56 1.73 -8.38 -5.28
CA LYS A 56 1.34 -8.41 -6.69
C LYS A 56 0.28 -7.38 -7.05
N ASP A 57 -0.47 -6.91 -6.06
CA ASP A 57 -1.53 -5.93 -6.27
C ASP A 57 -1.03 -4.49 -6.10
N CYS A 58 0.25 -4.30 -5.90
CA CYS A 58 0.84 -2.98 -5.65
C CYS A 58 1.92 -2.66 -6.67
N ILE A 59 2.01 -1.39 -7.04
CA ILE A 59 3.03 -0.89 -7.95
C ILE A 59 3.76 0.23 -7.23
N VAL A 60 5.10 0.16 -7.21
CA VAL A 60 5.89 1.23 -6.59
C VAL A 60 5.86 2.46 -7.48
N VAL A 61 5.41 3.58 -6.93
CA VAL A 61 5.36 4.86 -7.65
C VAL A 61 6.44 5.82 -7.18
N LYS A 62 6.95 5.62 -5.96
CA LYS A 62 8.06 6.42 -5.44
C LYS A 62 8.80 5.60 -4.39
N GLU A 63 10.12 5.52 -4.54
CA GLU A 63 10.97 4.81 -3.56
C GLU A 63 11.37 5.68 -2.38
#